data_ce9268a2beba6101c9a977f3bf68bfd4
#
_entry.id   ce9268a2beba6101c9a977f3bf68bfd4
#
_cell.length_a   1.000
_cell.length_b   1.000
_cell.length_c   1.000
_cell.angle_alpha   90.00
_cell.angle_beta   90.00
_cell.angle_gamma   90.00
#
_symmetry.space_group_name_H-M   'P 1'
#
loop_
_entity.id
_entity.type
_entity.pdbx_description
1 polymer ?
#
loop_
_entity_poly.entity_id
_entity_poly.type
_entity_poly.pdbx_seq_one_letter_code
_entity_poly.pdbx_strand_id
1 'polypeptide(L)'
;MATKYIFVTGGVVSGLGKGIAAASLGRLLKQRGLRVKVQKLDPYLNVDPGTMSPYQHGEVFVTDDGAETDLDLGHYERFIDENLTGDSSVSSGKIYWNVLNRERAGDYLGGTVQIIPHITGEIKDHIYALEGPDTDVAIVEIGGTVGDIESQPFLESIRQVAAERGRQNVMFIHVSLIVSIPGSGELKSKPTQHSVKELLGLGIQPDVILCRSDYPLSKEILEKISLFCNIPVDHAIPNLTADILYEVPLMLEREGLADVVVRRLGLICHTPDLTEWATMVHRAKHPKGCVHIALVGKYVALHDAYLSVVEALTHGGIENGVSVKIRWVDSEAVTDENAHEKLSGVDGVLVPGGFGDRGIEGMIAAVRYARENKIPFFGICLGMQMAVIETARHLCGMEDAQSGEFSQTTRHPVIALMPDQVGVTAKGGTMRLGSCPCRVAGEDTFTYKAYGSLEIAERHRHRYEFNNQFREALVETGGLTLAGLSPDGRLVEIVERRDHPWFVGVQFHPELKSRPNKAHPLFRDFISAAKEDQNR
;
A
#
# COMPACT_ATOMS: atom_id res chain seq x y z
N MET A 1 15.30 -7.21 26.22
CA MET A 1 15.93 -5.87 26.20
C MET A 1 14.83 -4.84 26.20
N ALA A 2 15.12 -3.58 26.60
CA ALA A 2 14.16 -2.49 26.38
C ALA A 2 14.06 -2.21 24.87
N THR A 3 12.84 -1.96 24.38
CA THR A 3 12.59 -1.60 22.99
C THR A 3 13.38 -0.34 22.62
N LYS A 4 14.05 -0.34 21.47
CA LYS A 4 14.76 0.82 20.92
C LYS A 4 13.86 1.54 19.92
N TYR A 5 13.94 2.87 19.91
CA TYR A 5 13.13 3.71 19.03
C TYR A 5 13.98 4.39 17.98
N ILE A 6 13.51 4.35 16.75
CA ILE A 6 14.09 5.07 15.62
C ILE A 6 12.99 5.99 15.05
N PHE A 7 13.18 7.29 15.18
CA PHE A 7 12.27 8.28 14.62
C PHE A 7 12.80 8.76 13.27
N VAL A 8 12.00 8.60 12.22
CA VAL A 8 12.33 9.03 10.87
C VAL A 8 11.56 10.31 10.55
N THR A 9 12.29 11.41 10.41
CA THR A 9 11.75 12.73 10.04
C THR A 9 12.20 13.13 8.65
N GLY A 10 11.53 14.09 8.03
CA GLY A 10 11.92 14.59 6.71
C GLY A 10 11.84 16.10 6.62
N GLY A 11 12.65 16.65 5.72
CA GLY A 11 12.68 18.08 5.49
C GLY A 11 12.90 18.46 4.03
N VAL A 12 12.76 19.75 3.74
CA VAL A 12 12.86 20.40 2.43
C VAL A 12 11.58 20.28 1.60
N VAL A 13 11.12 19.05 1.28
CA VAL A 13 9.88 18.80 0.50
C VAL A 13 9.22 17.49 0.97
N SER A 14 7.94 17.34 0.67
CA SER A 14 7.22 16.06 0.80
C SER A 14 7.67 15.06 -0.28
N GLY A 15 7.34 13.77 -0.12
CA GLY A 15 7.63 12.75 -1.14
C GLY A 15 9.11 12.37 -1.26
N LEU A 16 9.96 12.68 -0.25
CA LEU A 16 11.39 12.33 -0.25
C LEU A 16 11.69 10.84 -0.09
N GLY A 17 10.67 10.02 0.16
CA GLY A 17 10.84 8.59 0.39
C GLY A 17 11.20 8.24 1.83
N LYS A 18 10.67 8.98 2.84
CA LYS A 18 10.78 8.60 4.26
C LYS A 18 10.27 7.19 4.51
N GLY A 19 9.07 6.87 3.98
CA GLY A 19 8.46 5.55 4.09
C GLY A 19 9.35 4.44 3.54
N ILE A 20 9.92 4.66 2.37
CA ILE A 20 10.86 3.70 1.75
C ILE A 20 12.15 3.55 2.57
N ALA A 21 12.66 4.64 3.13
CA ALA A 21 13.84 4.59 4.00
C ALA A 21 13.55 3.83 5.30
N ALA A 22 12.40 4.09 5.94
CA ALA A 22 11.94 3.39 7.14
C ALA A 22 11.71 1.89 6.86
N ALA A 23 11.01 1.56 5.77
CA ALA A 23 10.76 0.20 5.33
C ALA A 23 12.04 -0.56 5.00
N SER A 24 12.98 0.09 4.29
CA SER A 24 14.29 -0.48 3.95
C SER A 24 15.11 -0.77 5.21
N LEU A 25 15.17 0.17 6.14
CA LEU A 25 15.84 -0.04 7.43
C LEU A 25 15.18 -1.17 8.22
N GLY A 26 13.84 -1.22 8.24
CA GLY A 26 13.08 -2.31 8.86
C GLY A 26 13.48 -3.67 8.29
N ARG A 27 13.58 -3.77 6.95
CA ARG A 27 14.06 -4.99 6.27
C ARG A 27 15.49 -5.37 6.71
N LEU A 28 16.41 -4.40 6.71
CA LEU A 28 17.81 -4.65 7.07
C LEU A 28 17.98 -5.10 8.53
N LEU A 29 17.21 -4.53 9.45
CA LEU A 29 17.23 -4.93 10.86
C LEU A 29 16.58 -6.30 11.07
N LYS A 30 15.49 -6.60 10.36
CA LYS A 30 14.85 -7.93 10.38
C LYS A 30 15.80 -9.02 9.87
N GLN A 31 16.55 -8.75 8.81
CA GLN A 31 17.56 -9.70 8.29
C GLN A 31 18.75 -9.92 9.24
N ARG A 32 18.91 -9.06 10.22
CA ARG A 32 19.85 -9.23 11.34
C ARG A 32 19.26 -10.01 12.52
N GLY A 33 18.02 -10.53 12.38
CA GLY A 33 17.32 -11.30 13.40
C GLY A 33 16.63 -10.45 14.48
N LEU A 34 16.45 -9.14 14.25
CA LEU A 34 15.73 -8.26 15.15
C LEU A 34 14.24 -8.24 14.82
N ARG A 35 13.41 -8.17 15.86
CA ARG A 35 11.96 -8.00 15.75
C ARG A 35 11.64 -6.52 15.62
N VAL A 36 11.10 -6.13 14.47
CA VAL A 36 10.89 -4.73 14.11
C VAL A 36 9.40 -4.45 13.98
N LYS A 37 8.91 -3.43 14.65
CA LYS A 37 7.60 -2.83 14.38
C LYS A 37 7.76 -1.49 13.71
N VAL A 38 6.83 -1.14 12.82
CA VAL A 38 6.82 0.15 12.13
C VAL A 38 5.48 0.84 12.35
N GLN A 39 5.53 2.16 12.57
CA GLN A 39 4.36 3.00 12.73
C GLN A 39 4.53 4.29 11.94
N LYS A 40 3.44 4.76 11.35
CA LYS A 40 3.35 6.06 10.72
C LYS A 40 2.47 7.00 11.53
N LEU A 41 2.95 8.23 11.73
CA LEU A 41 2.22 9.33 12.35
C LEU A 41 1.91 10.37 11.26
N ASP A 42 0.63 10.49 10.87
CA ASP A 42 0.18 11.36 9.79
C ASP A 42 -0.42 12.66 10.33
N PRO A 43 0.02 13.85 9.85
CA PRO A 43 -0.39 15.12 10.41
C PRO A 43 -1.78 15.61 9.96
N TYR A 44 -2.46 14.92 9.04
CA TYR A 44 -3.78 15.34 8.61
C TYR A 44 -4.87 15.12 9.69
N LEU A 45 -5.97 15.91 9.60
CA LEU A 45 -7.08 15.89 10.55
C LEU A 45 -8.20 14.87 10.23
N ASN A 46 -8.08 14.11 9.17
CA ASN A 46 -8.97 12.99 8.93
C ASN A 46 -8.70 11.90 9.97
N VAL A 47 -9.75 11.27 10.49
CA VAL A 47 -9.61 10.19 11.49
C VAL A 47 -8.85 9.00 10.86
N ASP A 48 -9.20 8.69 9.62
CA ASP A 48 -8.55 7.72 8.75
C ASP A 48 -8.69 8.16 7.28
N PRO A 49 -7.97 7.54 6.32
CA PRO A 49 -8.06 7.89 4.91
C PRO A 49 -9.28 7.29 4.19
N GLY A 50 -10.13 6.51 4.86
CA GLY A 50 -11.23 5.76 4.23
C GLY A 50 -12.24 6.61 3.46
N THR A 51 -12.41 7.89 3.84
CA THR A 51 -13.28 8.84 3.15
C THR A 51 -12.56 9.82 2.23
N MET A 52 -11.23 9.72 2.13
CA MET A 52 -10.43 10.60 1.29
C MET A 52 -10.57 10.25 -0.19
N SER A 53 -10.42 11.26 -1.05
CA SER A 53 -10.38 11.05 -2.49
C SER A 53 -9.07 10.39 -2.91
N PRO A 54 -9.10 9.29 -3.68
CA PRO A 54 -7.88 8.68 -4.22
C PRO A 54 -7.03 9.63 -5.08
N TYR A 55 -7.64 10.66 -5.67
CA TYR A 55 -6.91 11.69 -6.41
C TYR A 55 -6.08 12.64 -5.55
N GLN A 56 -6.33 12.70 -4.24
CA GLN A 56 -5.59 13.57 -3.33
C GLN A 56 -4.57 12.81 -2.47
N HIS A 57 -4.89 11.58 -2.10
CA HIS A 57 -4.10 10.78 -1.15
C HIS A 57 -3.52 9.48 -1.70
N GLY A 58 -3.86 9.11 -2.95
CA GLY A 58 -3.53 7.81 -3.48
C GLY A 58 -4.48 6.72 -2.95
N GLU A 59 -4.02 5.47 -2.94
CA GLU A 59 -4.83 4.34 -2.48
C GLU A 59 -5.05 4.37 -0.96
N VAL A 60 -6.16 3.78 -0.54
CA VAL A 60 -6.40 3.42 0.86
C VAL A 60 -5.94 1.98 1.06
N PHE A 61 -4.91 1.78 1.86
CA PHE A 61 -4.41 0.47 2.21
C PHE A 61 -5.20 -0.10 3.39
N VAL A 62 -5.64 -1.36 3.30
CA VAL A 62 -6.41 -2.01 4.37
C VAL A 62 -5.58 -3.13 5.00
N THR A 63 -5.48 -3.11 6.33
CA THR A 63 -4.78 -4.13 7.12
C THR A 63 -5.66 -5.36 7.40
N ASP A 64 -5.08 -6.43 7.93
CA ASP A 64 -5.83 -7.66 8.22
C ASP A 64 -6.94 -7.45 9.28
N ASP A 65 -6.74 -6.55 10.22
CA ASP A 65 -7.72 -6.16 11.26
C ASP A 65 -8.78 -5.16 10.78
N GLY A 66 -8.74 -4.78 9.49
CA GLY A 66 -9.73 -3.93 8.85
C GLY A 66 -9.50 -2.43 9.01
N ALA A 67 -8.34 -1.99 9.48
CA ALA A 67 -8.02 -0.58 9.52
C ALA A 67 -7.78 -0.03 8.09
N GLU A 68 -8.43 1.08 7.77
CA GLU A 68 -8.16 1.88 6.57
C GLU A 68 -6.98 2.80 6.87
N THR A 69 -5.91 2.70 6.09
CA THR A 69 -4.62 3.32 6.38
C THR A 69 -4.00 3.99 5.15
N ASP A 70 -2.96 4.79 5.38
CA ASP A 70 -2.17 5.41 4.33
C ASP A 70 -1.41 4.36 3.48
N LEU A 71 -1.11 4.71 2.23
CA LEU A 71 -0.41 3.83 1.27
C LEU A 71 1.00 3.40 1.72
N ASP A 72 1.66 4.16 2.60
CA ASP A 72 2.98 3.81 3.12
C ASP A 72 2.99 2.50 3.92
N LEU A 73 1.86 2.11 4.53
CA LEU A 73 1.77 0.83 5.21
C LEU A 73 1.96 -0.34 4.23
N GLY A 74 1.50 -0.18 3.00
CA GLY A 74 1.80 -1.14 1.92
C GLY A 74 3.30 -1.27 1.67
N HIS A 75 4.04 -0.17 1.66
CA HIS A 75 5.50 -0.22 1.54
C HIS A 75 6.14 -0.94 2.73
N TYR A 76 5.70 -0.65 3.97
CA TYR A 76 6.24 -1.35 5.14
C TYR A 76 6.00 -2.85 5.06
N GLU A 77 4.77 -3.28 4.77
CA GLU A 77 4.46 -4.70 4.64
C GLU A 77 5.26 -5.38 3.52
N ARG A 78 5.41 -4.74 2.35
CA ARG A 78 6.16 -5.28 1.22
C ARG A 78 7.65 -5.45 1.51
N PHE A 79 8.26 -4.50 2.24
CA PHE A 79 9.69 -4.55 2.54
C PHE A 79 9.99 -5.43 3.75
N ILE A 80 9.22 -5.32 4.84
CA ILE A 80 9.48 -6.03 6.09
C ILE A 80 8.97 -7.47 6.01
N ASP A 81 8.03 -7.75 5.09
CA ASP A 81 7.38 -9.06 4.93
C ASP A 81 6.68 -9.50 6.22
N GLU A 82 5.84 -8.61 6.75
CA GLU A 82 4.94 -8.86 7.88
C GLU A 82 3.64 -8.10 7.67
N ASN A 83 2.52 -8.67 8.13
CA ASN A 83 1.24 -7.98 8.11
C ASN A 83 1.18 -7.00 9.30
N LEU A 84 0.78 -5.77 9.01
CA LEU A 84 0.59 -4.73 10.01
C LEU A 84 -0.85 -4.68 10.51
N THR A 85 -1.08 -3.90 11.57
CA THR A 85 -2.39 -3.64 12.16
C THR A 85 -2.68 -2.14 12.16
N GLY A 86 -3.89 -1.76 12.54
CA GLY A 86 -4.28 -0.36 12.70
C GLY A 86 -3.44 0.45 13.70
N ASP A 87 -2.70 -0.23 14.59
CA ASP A 87 -1.74 0.43 15.49
C ASP A 87 -0.54 1.01 14.77
N SER A 88 -0.27 0.55 13.56
CA SER A 88 0.80 1.05 12.70
C SER A 88 0.46 2.35 11.96
N SER A 89 -0.80 2.83 12.04
CA SER A 89 -1.25 4.08 11.40
C SER A 89 -1.99 4.96 12.39
N VAL A 90 -1.45 6.14 12.65
CA VAL A 90 -2.01 7.10 13.61
C VAL A 90 -2.06 8.49 12.98
N SER A 91 -3.28 9.02 12.78
CA SER A 91 -3.49 10.38 12.28
C SER A 91 -3.66 11.40 13.40
N SER A 92 -3.37 12.68 13.13
CA SER A 92 -3.74 13.77 14.02
C SER A 92 -5.24 13.74 14.34
N GLY A 93 -6.08 13.47 13.34
CA GLY A 93 -7.53 13.37 13.54
C GLY A 93 -7.91 12.33 14.58
N LYS A 94 -7.35 11.12 14.52
CA LYS A 94 -7.56 10.05 15.50
C LYS A 94 -7.14 10.49 16.91
N ILE A 95 -5.97 11.13 17.05
CA ILE A 95 -5.46 11.64 18.32
C ILE A 95 -6.39 12.70 18.92
N TYR A 96 -6.73 13.74 18.13
CA TYR A 96 -7.63 14.80 18.61
C TYR A 96 -9.02 14.27 18.94
N TRP A 97 -9.56 13.36 18.12
CA TRP A 97 -10.84 12.72 18.35
C TRP A 97 -10.87 11.97 19.70
N ASN A 98 -9.84 11.20 20.01
CA ASN A 98 -9.73 10.47 21.26
C ASN A 98 -9.70 11.43 22.46
N VAL A 99 -8.82 12.44 22.40
CA VAL A 99 -8.68 13.41 23.50
C VAL A 99 -9.97 14.22 23.73
N LEU A 100 -10.64 14.67 22.67
CA LEU A 100 -11.90 15.41 22.76
C LEU A 100 -13.04 14.54 23.31
N ASN A 101 -13.14 13.28 22.90
CA ASN A 101 -14.11 12.35 23.45
C ASN A 101 -13.90 12.10 24.95
N ARG A 102 -12.65 11.93 25.39
CA ARG A 102 -12.29 11.78 26.81
C ARG A 102 -12.58 13.06 27.60
N GLU A 103 -12.36 14.24 27.00
CA GLU A 103 -12.77 15.52 27.61
C GLU A 103 -14.29 15.55 27.83
N ARG A 104 -15.09 15.21 26.80
CA ARG A 104 -16.54 15.17 26.89
C ARG A 104 -17.05 14.09 27.87
N ALA A 105 -16.32 13.00 28.06
CA ALA A 105 -16.62 11.96 29.04
C ALA A 105 -16.27 12.37 30.49
N GLY A 106 -15.52 13.46 30.67
CA GLY A 106 -15.13 13.97 32.00
C GLY A 106 -13.84 13.35 32.54
N ASP A 107 -13.07 12.63 31.77
CA ASP A 107 -11.86 11.91 32.19
C ASP A 107 -10.78 12.83 32.75
N TYR A 108 -10.79 14.11 32.36
CA TYR A 108 -9.83 15.11 32.82
C TYR A 108 -10.28 15.88 34.07
N LEU A 109 -11.37 15.47 34.71
CA LEU A 109 -11.87 15.97 36.01
C LEU A 109 -11.98 17.52 36.08
N GLY A 110 -12.34 18.17 34.97
CA GLY A 110 -12.48 19.62 34.87
C GLY A 110 -11.14 20.38 34.64
N GLY A 111 -10.04 19.67 34.42
CA GLY A 111 -8.76 20.28 34.04
C GLY A 111 -8.81 20.90 32.64
N THR A 112 -7.99 21.94 32.41
CA THR A 112 -7.83 22.55 31.08
C THR A 112 -7.04 21.59 30.16
N VAL A 113 -7.67 21.13 29.09
CA VAL A 113 -7.04 20.25 28.09
C VAL A 113 -6.23 21.10 27.10
N GLN A 114 -4.95 20.75 26.91
CA GLN A 114 -3.98 21.50 26.09
C GLN A 114 -3.20 20.54 25.18
N ILE A 115 -2.50 21.08 24.18
CA ILE A 115 -1.60 20.29 23.32
C ILE A 115 -0.57 19.54 24.18
N ILE A 116 0.11 20.25 25.06
CA ILE A 116 0.99 19.66 26.08
C ILE A 116 0.27 19.80 27.44
N PRO A 117 0.02 18.73 28.19
CA PRO A 117 0.52 17.36 27.98
C PRO A 117 -0.49 16.39 27.31
N HIS A 118 -1.70 16.81 26.95
CA HIS A 118 -2.79 15.86 26.64
C HIS A 118 -2.67 15.26 25.23
N ILE A 119 -2.50 16.10 24.18
CA ILE A 119 -2.28 15.63 22.81
C ILE A 119 -0.93 14.90 22.71
N THR A 120 0.14 15.50 23.27
CA THR A 120 1.45 14.84 23.26
C THR A 120 1.46 13.54 24.08
N GLY A 121 0.68 13.46 25.15
CA GLY A 121 0.48 12.24 25.94
C GLY A 121 -0.15 11.14 25.11
N GLU A 122 -1.28 11.44 24.47
CA GLU A 122 -1.99 10.50 23.59
C GLU A 122 -1.09 9.98 22.44
N ILE A 123 -0.31 10.88 21.80
CA ILE A 123 0.67 10.48 20.78
C ILE A 123 1.72 9.52 21.36
N LYS A 124 2.26 9.82 22.53
CA LYS A 124 3.25 8.95 23.20
C LYS A 124 2.66 7.60 23.57
N ASP A 125 1.42 7.54 24.03
CA ASP A 125 0.73 6.30 24.35
C ASP A 125 0.65 5.38 23.11
N HIS A 126 0.34 5.92 21.94
CA HIS A 126 0.39 5.16 20.68
C HIS A 126 1.81 4.70 20.31
N ILE A 127 2.84 5.52 20.54
CA ILE A 127 4.23 5.12 20.31
C ILE A 127 4.63 4.01 21.29
N TYR A 128 4.26 4.11 22.55
CA TYR A 128 4.59 3.12 23.58
C TYR A 128 3.81 1.80 23.41
N ALA A 129 2.65 1.81 22.76
CA ALA A 129 1.92 0.60 22.40
C ALA A 129 2.71 -0.34 21.46
N LEU A 130 3.76 0.16 20.80
CA LEU A 130 4.69 -0.67 20.03
C LEU A 130 5.64 -1.48 20.91
N GLU A 131 5.81 -1.11 22.19
CA GLU A 131 6.65 -1.86 23.13
C GLU A 131 6.05 -3.25 23.40
N GLY A 132 6.93 -4.21 23.61
CA GLY A 132 6.49 -5.56 23.98
C GLY A 132 7.63 -6.57 23.97
N PRO A 133 7.36 -7.78 24.45
CA PRO A 133 8.35 -8.85 24.45
C PRO A 133 8.80 -9.22 23.03
N ASP A 134 7.96 -8.91 22.03
CA ASP A 134 8.18 -9.23 20.62
C ASP A 134 8.67 -8.03 19.79
N THR A 135 9.21 -6.98 20.46
CA THR A 135 9.71 -5.78 19.77
C THR A 135 11.10 -5.42 20.29
N ASP A 136 12.10 -5.58 19.43
CA ASP A 136 13.46 -5.12 19.72
C ASP A 136 13.64 -3.67 19.28
N VAL A 137 13.06 -3.30 18.12
CA VAL A 137 13.14 -1.97 17.53
C VAL A 137 11.76 -1.51 17.04
N ALA A 138 11.36 -0.31 17.43
CA ALA A 138 10.21 0.40 16.91
C ALA A 138 10.69 1.53 15.98
N ILE A 139 10.33 1.48 14.70
CA ILE A 139 10.60 2.54 13.72
C ILE A 139 9.32 3.36 13.58
N VAL A 140 9.40 4.66 13.87
CA VAL A 140 8.27 5.58 13.79
C VAL A 140 8.57 6.66 12.76
N GLU A 141 7.81 6.66 11.67
CA GLU A 141 7.90 7.69 10.64
C GLU A 141 6.99 8.86 10.98
N ILE A 142 7.54 10.07 10.92
CA ILE A 142 6.79 11.31 11.09
C ILE A 142 6.39 11.84 9.72
N GLY A 143 5.08 11.85 9.45
CA GLY A 143 4.50 12.45 8.24
C GLY A 143 4.71 13.96 8.18
N GLY A 144 4.55 14.53 6.98
CA GLY A 144 4.80 15.94 6.73
C GLY A 144 6.28 16.30 6.64
N THR A 145 6.56 17.60 6.70
CA THR A 145 7.90 18.18 6.59
C THR A 145 8.24 18.92 7.88
N VAL A 146 9.48 18.83 8.33
CA VAL A 146 9.95 19.61 9.49
C VAL A 146 9.79 21.10 9.19
N GLY A 147 9.08 21.81 10.05
CA GLY A 147 8.67 23.20 9.85
C GLY A 147 7.16 23.37 9.62
N ASP A 148 6.46 22.32 9.21
CA ASP A 148 5.01 22.35 9.04
C ASP A 148 4.31 22.42 10.41
N ILE A 149 3.28 23.27 10.51
CA ILE A 149 2.53 23.49 11.77
C ILE A 149 1.86 22.17 12.21
N GLU A 150 1.32 21.42 11.27
CA GLU A 150 0.58 20.19 11.50
C GLU A 150 1.45 19.09 12.14
N SER A 151 2.75 19.08 11.86
CA SER A 151 3.68 18.07 12.36
C SER A 151 4.24 18.41 13.76
N GLN A 152 4.07 19.64 14.25
CA GLN A 152 4.68 20.09 15.52
C GLN A 152 4.31 19.24 16.74
N PRO A 153 3.03 18.80 16.96
CA PRO A 153 2.70 17.95 18.10
C PRO A 153 3.43 16.60 18.08
N PHE A 154 3.64 16.02 16.87
CA PHE A 154 4.41 14.79 16.73
C PHE A 154 5.89 15.01 17.03
N LEU A 155 6.50 16.07 16.49
CA LEU A 155 7.90 16.40 16.74
C LEU A 155 8.16 16.67 18.23
N GLU A 156 7.26 17.39 18.89
CA GLU A 156 7.34 17.62 20.35
C GLU A 156 7.22 16.28 21.12
N SER A 157 6.30 15.39 20.70
CA SER A 157 6.12 14.09 21.35
C SER A 157 7.36 13.21 21.26
N ILE A 158 7.99 13.10 20.07
CA ILE A 158 9.20 12.27 19.92
C ILE A 158 10.40 12.88 20.66
N ARG A 159 10.47 14.22 20.79
CA ARG A 159 11.44 14.88 21.66
C ARG A 159 11.25 14.47 23.14
N GLN A 160 9.99 14.44 23.60
CA GLN A 160 9.65 13.98 24.97
C GLN A 160 9.97 12.50 25.14
N VAL A 161 9.65 11.62 24.19
CA VAL A 161 10.03 10.19 24.23
C VAL A 161 11.54 10.04 24.40
N ALA A 162 12.34 10.85 23.68
CA ALA A 162 13.80 10.78 23.81
C ALA A 162 14.30 11.21 25.21
N ALA A 163 13.62 12.15 25.85
CA ALA A 163 13.93 12.56 27.22
C ALA A 163 13.52 11.47 28.23
N GLU A 164 12.36 10.85 28.05
CA GLU A 164 11.79 9.84 28.96
C GLU A 164 12.50 8.49 28.85
N ARG A 165 12.80 8.03 27.62
CA ARG A 165 13.46 6.72 27.38
C ARG A 165 15.00 6.80 27.43
N GLY A 166 15.55 8.00 27.38
CA GLY A 166 16.99 8.26 27.33
C GLY A 166 17.59 8.09 25.94
N ARG A 167 18.55 8.95 25.62
CA ARG A 167 19.20 9.01 24.29
C ARG A 167 19.89 7.72 23.86
N GLN A 168 20.24 6.83 24.76
CA GLN A 168 20.79 5.49 24.45
C GLN A 168 19.75 4.52 23.87
N ASN A 169 18.46 4.82 24.03
CA ASN A 169 17.35 3.99 23.52
C ASN A 169 16.63 4.63 22.35
N VAL A 170 17.01 5.86 21.97
CA VAL A 170 16.32 6.63 20.92
C VAL A 170 17.33 7.14 19.90
N MET A 171 16.99 7.05 18.64
CA MET A 171 17.76 7.53 17.51
C MET A 171 16.88 8.35 16.57
N PHE A 172 17.40 9.43 16.01
CA PHE A 172 16.74 10.26 15.03
C PHE A 172 17.44 10.17 13.68
N ILE A 173 16.69 9.78 12.65
CA ILE A 173 17.11 9.75 11.24
C ILE A 173 16.37 10.86 10.52
N HIS A 174 17.10 11.74 9.84
CA HIS A 174 16.52 12.84 9.07
C HIS A 174 16.75 12.63 7.58
N VAL A 175 15.67 12.48 6.82
CA VAL A 175 15.73 12.36 5.35
C VAL A 175 15.68 13.77 4.75
N SER A 176 16.66 14.13 3.95
CA SER A 176 16.75 15.46 3.37
C SER A 176 17.27 15.44 1.93
N LEU A 177 16.90 16.43 1.14
CA LEU A 177 17.21 16.54 -0.27
C LEU A 177 18.51 17.30 -0.53
N ILE A 178 19.40 16.72 -1.31
CA ILE A 178 20.52 17.41 -1.92
C ILE A 178 20.10 17.88 -3.32
N VAL A 179 19.98 19.17 -3.49
CA VAL A 179 19.44 19.77 -4.72
C VAL A 179 20.53 19.90 -5.77
N SER A 180 20.27 19.43 -6.99
CA SER A 180 21.06 19.74 -8.17
C SER A 180 20.54 21.01 -8.84
N ILE A 181 21.44 21.97 -9.13
CA ILE A 181 21.05 23.18 -9.85
C ILE A 181 21.03 22.90 -11.37
N PRO A 182 19.88 23.05 -12.03
CA PRO A 182 19.80 22.90 -13.48
C PRO A 182 20.81 23.81 -14.20
N GLY A 183 21.51 23.26 -15.20
CA GLY A 183 22.48 23.99 -16.02
C GLY A 183 23.93 23.93 -15.52
N SER A 184 24.19 24.01 -14.22
CA SER A 184 25.55 23.85 -13.69
C SER A 184 25.86 22.42 -13.24
N GLY A 185 24.85 21.62 -12.93
CA GLY A 185 25.01 20.29 -12.33
C GLY A 185 25.56 20.32 -10.90
N GLU A 186 25.70 21.51 -10.31
CA GLU A 186 26.28 21.67 -8.97
C GLU A 186 25.31 21.19 -7.90
N LEU A 187 25.78 20.33 -7.00
CA LEU A 187 25.00 19.83 -5.86
C LEU A 187 25.07 20.79 -4.68
N LYS A 188 23.91 21.12 -4.11
CA LYS A 188 23.76 22.05 -3.00
C LYS A 188 23.22 21.37 -1.75
N SER A 189 24.00 21.43 -0.65
CA SER A 189 23.62 20.93 0.68
C SER A 189 22.91 22.00 1.54
N LYS A 190 22.72 23.22 1.05
CA LYS A 190 22.11 24.31 1.82
C LYS A 190 20.68 24.01 2.28
N PRO A 191 19.78 23.43 1.46
CA PRO A 191 18.43 23.04 1.91
C PRO A 191 18.48 22.05 3.08
N THR A 192 19.34 21.04 3.02
CA THR A 192 19.58 20.09 4.12
C THR A 192 20.03 20.79 5.41
N GLN A 193 20.98 21.73 5.33
CA GLN A 193 21.45 22.49 6.48
C GLN A 193 20.32 23.30 7.13
N HIS A 194 19.44 23.92 6.33
CA HIS A 194 18.28 24.66 6.83
C HIS A 194 17.27 23.73 7.50
N SER A 195 16.93 22.60 6.88
CA SER A 195 16.00 21.62 7.44
C SER A 195 16.49 21.07 8.78
N VAL A 196 17.78 20.74 8.89
CA VAL A 196 18.38 20.29 10.16
C VAL A 196 18.36 21.40 11.19
N LYS A 197 18.58 22.68 10.80
CA LYS A 197 18.49 23.82 11.70
C LYS A 197 17.09 23.99 12.31
N GLU A 198 16.03 23.80 11.51
CA GLU A 198 14.65 23.80 12.01
C GLU A 198 14.44 22.66 13.03
N LEU A 199 14.93 21.45 12.73
CA LEU A 199 14.83 20.31 13.64
C LEU A 199 15.57 20.56 14.97
N LEU A 200 16.76 21.16 14.90
CA LEU A 200 17.53 21.59 16.07
C LEU A 200 16.78 22.66 16.89
N GLY A 201 16.06 23.57 16.23
CA GLY A 201 15.22 24.57 16.87
C GLY A 201 14.11 23.95 17.73
N LEU A 202 13.66 22.76 17.39
CA LEU A 202 12.70 21.97 18.16
C LEU A 202 13.37 21.10 19.25
N GLY A 203 14.68 21.20 19.44
CA GLY A 203 15.44 20.44 20.44
C GLY A 203 15.75 18.99 20.01
N ILE A 204 15.68 18.67 18.72
CA ILE A 204 15.98 17.36 18.16
C ILE A 204 17.28 17.41 17.37
N GLN A 205 18.34 16.76 17.86
CA GLN A 205 19.59 16.56 17.13
C GLN A 205 19.48 15.25 16.35
N PRO A 206 19.54 15.25 15.00
CA PRO A 206 19.59 14.01 14.22
C PRO A 206 20.88 13.25 14.52
N ASP A 207 20.77 11.93 14.56
CA ASP A 207 21.93 11.02 14.67
C ASP A 207 22.45 10.65 13.28
N VAL A 208 21.56 10.56 12.28
CA VAL A 208 21.87 10.24 10.88
C VAL A 208 21.11 11.17 9.95
N ILE A 209 21.74 11.57 8.86
CA ILE A 209 21.10 12.26 7.74
C ILE A 209 21.15 11.36 6.51
N LEU A 210 19.97 10.98 6.00
CA LEU A 210 19.85 10.32 4.70
C LEU A 210 19.80 11.39 3.62
N CYS A 211 20.86 11.46 2.82
CA CYS A 211 21.07 12.47 1.79
C CYS A 211 20.45 12.01 0.48
N ARG A 212 19.17 12.32 0.26
CA ARG A 212 18.44 11.99 -0.96
C ARG A 212 19.00 12.77 -2.15
N SER A 213 19.41 12.08 -3.23
CA SER A 213 19.96 12.70 -4.43
C SER A 213 19.72 11.81 -5.65
N ASP A 214 19.59 12.44 -6.82
CA ASP A 214 19.57 11.74 -8.11
C ASP A 214 21.00 11.44 -8.64
N TYR A 215 22.00 12.07 -8.04
CA TYR A 215 23.40 11.97 -8.47
C TYR A 215 24.30 11.50 -7.32
N PRO A 216 25.40 10.78 -7.62
CA PRO A 216 26.39 10.39 -6.61
C PRO A 216 26.92 11.60 -5.83
N LEU A 217 27.06 11.45 -4.52
CA LEU A 217 27.55 12.51 -3.63
C LEU A 217 29.07 12.41 -3.46
N SER A 218 29.75 13.53 -3.60
CA SER A 218 31.20 13.57 -3.34
C SER A 218 31.48 13.59 -1.83
N LYS A 219 32.69 13.16 -1.45
CA LYS A 219 33.14 13.15 -0.07
C LYS A 219 33.09 14.55 0.57
N GLU A 220 33.44 15.59 -0.21
CA GLU A 220 33.42 16.98 0.25
C GLU A 220 32.01 17.46 0.61
N ILE A 221 30.97 16.99 -0.10
CA ILE A 221 29.57 17.30 0.21
C ILE A 221 29.16 16.62 1.53
N LEU A 222 29.54 15.36 1.73
CA LEU A 222 29.25 14.62 2.96
C LEU A 222 29.99 15.21 4.17
N GLU A 223 31.25 15.58 4.03
CA GLU A 223 32.04 16.27 5.05
C GLU A 223 31.40 17.63 5.40
N LYS A 224 30.93 18.37 4.40
CA LYS A 224 30.24 19.64 4.61
C LYS A 224 28.92 19.44 5.37
N ILE A 225 28.12 18.42 5.04
CA ILE A 225 26.87 18.09 5.76
C ILE A 225 27.22 17.72 7.20
N SER A 226 28.20 16.84 7.41
CA SER A 226 28.69 16.45 8.73
C SER A 226 29.03 17.66 9.60
N LEU A 227 29.84 18.57 9.07
CA LEU A 227 30.28 19.77 9.78
C LEU A 227 29.11 20.69 10.15
N PHE A 228 28.25 21.01 9.17
CA PHE A 228 27.16 21.99 9.40
C PHE A 228 25.97 21.43 10.17
N CYS A 229 25.79 20.11 10.17
CA CYS A 229 24.67 19.44 10.86
C CYS A 229 25.11 18.76 12.17
N ASN A 230 26.38 18.88 12.54
CA ASN A 230 26.95 18.35 13.78
C ASN A 230 26.71 16.83 13.95
N ILE A 231 27.08 16.06 12.92
CA ILE A 231 27.04 14.59 12.91
C ILE A 231 28.39 14.04 12.45
N PRO A 232 28.76 12.79 12.80
CA PRO A 232 29.93 12.12 12.20
C PRO A 232 29.81 12.02 10.68
N VAL A 233 30.92 11.96 9.94
CA VAL A 233 30.91 11.91 8.48
C VAL A 233 30.24 10.63 7.98
N ASP A 234 30.48 9.49 8.63
CA ASP A 234 29.87 8.20 8.35
C ASP A 234 28.38 8.11 8.70
N HIS A 235 27.80 9.15 9.30
CA HIS A 235 26.38 9.30 9.55
C HIS A 235 25.66 10.17 8.49
N ALA A 236 26.39 10.79 7.57
CA ALA A 236 25.84 11.43 6.37
C ALA A 236 25.79 10.38 5.25
N ILE A 237 24.65 9.73 5.09
CA ILE A 237 24.51 8.52 4.25
C ILE A 237 23.83 8.88 2.95
N PRO A 238 24.44 8.60 1.77
CA PRO A 238 23.82 8.75 0.48
C PRO A 238 22.57 7.86 0.34
N ASN A 239 21.51 8.43 -0.21
CA ASN A 239 20.27 7.72 -0.56
C ASN A 239 19.89 8.12 -1.99
N LEU A 240 20.45 7.42 -2.97
CA LEU A 240 20.30 7.73 -4.38
C LEU A 240 18.96 7.23 -4.93
N THR A 241 18.54 7.83 -6.05
CA THR A 241 17.41 7.31 -6.83
C THR A 241 17.78 5.95 -7.40
N ALA A 242 16.96 4.94 -7.11
CA ALA A 242 17.11 3.59 -7.63
C ALA A 242 16.17 3.37 -8.83
N ASP A 243 16.62 2.62 -9.83
CA ASP A 243 15.79 2.23 -10.98
C ASP A 243 14.64 1.29 -10.55
N ILE A 244 14.91 0.49 -9.52
CA ILE A 244 13.95 -0.44 -8.93
C ILE A 244 13.87 -0.17 -7.44
N LEU A 245 12.65 0.09 -6.95
CA LEU A 245 12.41 0.47 -5.56
C LEU A 245 13.01 -0.53 -4.55
N TYR A 246 12.93 -1.82 -4.86
CA TYR A 246 13.45 -2.90 -4.02
C TYR A 246 14.98 -3.01 -3.97
N GLU A 247 15.70 -2.21 -4.73
CA GLU A 247 17.17 -2.10 -4.61
C GLU A 247 17.59 -1.22 -3.43
N VAL A 248 16.71 -0.32 -2.95
CA VAL A 248 17.03 0.65 -1.90
C VAL A 248 17.61 0.01 -0.64
N PRO A 249 17.08 -1.12 -0.09
CA PRO A 249 17.69 -1.79 1.07
C PRO A 249 19.16 -2.20 0.79
N LEU A 250 19.45 -2.75 -0.39
CA LEU A 250 20.81 -3.17 -0.75
C LEU A 250 21.75 -1.97 -0.89
N MET A 251 21.26 -0.84 -1.38
CA MET A 251 22.03 0.41 -1.45
C MET A 251 22.33 0.95 -0.05
N LEU A 252 21.34 1.06 0.79
CA LEU A 252 21.50 1.57 2.18
C LEU A 252 22.38 0.64 3.04
N GLU A 253 22.34 -0.68 2.77
CA GLU A 253 23.27 -1.63 3.41
C GLU A 253 24.72 -1.36 3.02
N ARG A 254 24.99 -1.17 1.71
CA ARG A 254 26.34 -0.83 1.22
C ARG A 254 26.87 0.49 1.76
N GLU A 255 25.99 1.47 1.96
CA GLU A 255 26.32 2.76 2.56
C GLU A 255 26.45 2.69 4.09
N GLY A 256 26.22 1.53 4.72
CA GLY A 256 26.44 1.27 6.14
C GLY A 256 25.36 1.77 7.09
N LEU A 257 24.14 2.09 6.60
CA LEU A 257 23.05 2.61 7.44
C LEU A 257 22.75 1.68 8.61
N ALA A 258 22.55 0.40 8.35
CA ALA A 258 22.17 -0.55 9.41
C ALA A 258 23.29 -0.75 10.43
N ASP A 259 24.56 -0.71 10.03
CA ASP A 259 25.70 -0.81 10.94
C ASP A 259 25.82 0.43 11.86
N VAL A 260 25.54 1.63 11.32
CA VAL A 260 25.44 2.86 12.13
C VAL A 260 24.34 2.73 13.16
N VAL A 261 23.15 2.24 12.77
CA VAL A 261 22.00 2.03 13.68
C VAL A 261 22.34 1.03 14.77
N VAL A 262 22.87 -0.14 14.40
CA VAL A 262 23.25 -1.23 15.34
C VAL A 262 24.26 -0.71 16.36
N ARG A 263 25.32 -0.03 15.91
CA ARG A 263 26.35 0.56 16.76
C ARG A 263 25.79 1.64 17.68
N ARG A 264 24.98 2.56 17.14
CA ARG A 264 24.42 3.71 17.89
C ARG A 264 23.44 3.29 18.99
N LEU A 265 22.62 2.28 18.74
CA LEU A 265 21.63 1.78 19.70
C LEU A 265 22.13 0.60 20.56
N GLY A 266 23.35 0.13 20.31
CA GLY A 266 23.93 -1.01 21.03
C GLY A 266 23.12 -2.31 20.83
N LEU A 267 22.65 -2.56 19.61
CA LEU A 267 21.87 -3.74 19.28
C LEU A 267 22.77 -4.98 19.16
N ILE A 268 22.29 -6.11 19.66
CA ILE A 268 22.95 -7.41 19.50
C ILE A 268 22.19 -8.15 18.40
N CYS A 269 22.87 -8.42 17.29
CA CYS A 269 22.25 -8.99 16.10
C CYS A 269 23.24 -9.85 15.31
N HIS A 270 22.72 -10.58 14.32
CA HIS A 270 23.51 -11.40 13.40
C HIS A 270 23.97 -10.59 12.19
N THR A 271 24.91 -11.15 11.42
CA THR A 271 25.21 -10.66 10.07
C THR A 271 23.98 -10.89 9.18
N PRO A 272 23.54 -9.92 8.37
CA PRO A 272 22.34 -10.07 7.56
C PRO A 272 22.56 -11.04 6.41
N ASP A 273 21.54 -11.86 6.11
CA ASP A 273 21.48 -12.63 4.86
C ASP A 273 20.50 -11.92 3.90
N LEU A 274 21.06 -11.28 2.89
CA LEU A 274 20.30 -10.57 1.85
C LEU A 274 20.29 -11.32 0.51
N THR A 275 20.70 -12.60 0.48
CA THR A 275 20.85 -13.38 -0.75
C THR A 275 19.54 -13.52 -1.52
N GLU A 276 18.45 -13.84 -0.83
CA GLU A 276 17.11 -13.96 -1.43
C GLU A 276 16.66 -12.61 -2.02
N TRP A 277 16.80 -11.54 -1.23
CA TRP A 277 16.42 -10.19 -1.67
C TRP A 277 17.26 -9.71 -2.86
N ALA A 278 18.57 -9.92 -2.83
CA ALA A 278 19.46 -9.60 -3.95
C ALA A 278 19.11 -10.40 -5.21
N THR A 279 18.75 -11.68 -5.06
CA THR A 279 18.32 -12.54 -6.18
C THR A 279 17.02 -12.01 -6.80
N MET A 280 16.04 -11.62 -5.98
CA MET A 280 14.79 -11.02 -6.42
C MET A 280 15.05 -9.70 -7.18
N VAL A 281 15.87 -8.80 -6.63
CA VAL A 281 16.27 -7.54 -7.30
C VAL A 281 16.99 -7.83 -8.62
N HIS A 282 17.86 -8.83 -8.65
CA HIS A 282 18.54 -9.23 -9.89
C HIS A 282 17.55 -9.69 -10.97
N ARG A 283 16.54 -10.51 -10.62
CA ARG A 283 15.47 -10.91 -11.54
C ARG A 283 14.68 -9.71 -12.07
N ALA A 284 14.34 -8.77 -11.19
CA ALA A 284 13.65 -7.55 -11.56
C ALA A 284 14.42 -6.69 -12.56
N LYS A 285 15.76 -6.62 -12.42
CA LYS A 285 16.66 -5.87 -13.32
C LYS A 285 16.92 -6.56 -14.67
N HIS A 286 16.74 -7.88 -14.72
CA HIS A 286 17.09 -8.69 -15.90
C HIS A 286 15.91 -9.55 -16.37
N PRO A 287 14.77 -8.92 -16.75
CA PRO A 287 13.61 -9.65 -17.25
C PRO A 287 13.94 -10.29 -18.61
N LYS A 288 13.40 -11.50 -18.86
CA LYS A 288 13.62 -12.24 -20.12
C LYS A 288 12.56 -11.93 -21.19
N GLY A 289 11.58 -11.11 -20.87
CA GLY A 289 10.48 -10.72 -21.76
C GLY A 289 9.70 -9.55 -21.17
N CYS A 290 8.63 -9.16 -21.86
CA CYS A 290 7.78 -8.06 -21.44
C CYS A 290 6.33 -8.42 -21.71
N VAL A 291 5.45 -8.21 -20.74
CA VAL A 291 4.00 -8.40 -20.85
C VAL A 291 3.30 -7.04 -20.76
N HIS A 292 2.31 -6.83 -21.63
CA HIS A 292 1.53 -5.58 -21.69
C HIS A 292 0.16 -5.80 -21.06
N ILE A 293 -0.13 -5.13 -19.94
CA ILE A 293 -1.41 -5.23 -19.25
C ILE A 293 -2.18 -3.91 -19.39
N ALA A 294 -3.41 -3.98 -19.91
CA ALA A 294 -4.32 -2.84 -19.82
C ALA A 294 -4.93 -2.78 -18.42
N LEU A 295 -4.64 -1.70 -17.68
CA LEU A 295 -5.32 -1.36 -16.44
C LEU A 295 -6.45 -0.37 -16.78
N VAL A 296 -7.69 -0.87 -16.77
CA VAL A 296 -8.88 -0.08 -17.12
C VAL A 296 -9.55 0.39 -15.86
N GLY A 297 -9.34 1.64 -15.48
CA GLY A 297 -9.74 2.16 -14.18
C GLY A 297 -10.27 3.59 -14.21
N LYS A 298 -10.83 4.02 -13.07
CA LYS A 298 -11.39 5.37 -12.86
C LYS A 298 -10.34 6.42 -12.47
N TYR A 299 -9.26 6.00 -11.80
CA TYR A 299 -8.29 6.89 -11.15
C TYR A 299 -6.94 6.90 -11.86
N VAL A 300 -6.92 6.63 -13.16
CA VAL A 300 -5.69 6.47 -13.96
C VAL A 300 -4.87 7.76 -14.11
N ALA A 301 -5.46 8.93 -13.82
CA ALA A 301 -4.75 10.19 -13.82
C ALA A 301 -3.77 10.33 -12.64
N LEU A 302 -3.96 9.60 -11.55
CA LEU A 302 -3.04 9.51 -10.41
C LEU A 302 -2.66 8.05 -10.18
N HIS A 303 -1.46 7.65 -10.57
CA HIS A 303 -1.01 6.26 -10.50
C HIS A 303 -0.98 5.71 -9.08
N ASP A 304 -0.71 6.56 -8.08
CA ASP A 304 -0.71 6.19 -6.65
C ASP A 304 -2.07 5.69 -6.15
N ALA A 305 -3.17 6.00 -6.86
CA ALA A 305 -4.50 5.45 -6.55
C ALA A 305 -4.60 3.93 -6.76
N TYR A 306 -3.66 3.34 -7.51
CA TYR A 306 -3.56 1.91 -7.80
C TYR A 306 -2.18 1.34 -7.47
N LEU A 307 -1.47 1.96 -6.50
CA LEU A 307 -0.10 1.61 -6.17
C LEU A 307 0.07 0.11 -5.87
N SER A 308 -0.76 -0.46 -4.99
CA SER A 308 -0.67 -1.89 -4.64
C SER A 308 -0.98 -2.81 -5.83
N VAL A 309 -1.87 -2.40 -6.76
CA VAL A 309 -2.13 -3.16 -8.00
C VAL A 309 -0.89 -3.17 -8.89
N VAL A 310 -0.25 -2.01 -9.07
CA VAL A 310 0.99 -1.86 -9.86
C VAL A 310 2.13 -2.70 -9.27
N GLU A 311 2.29 -2.61 -7.95
CA GLU A 311 3.28 -3.41 -7.23
C GLU A 311 3.00 -4.91 -7.36
N ALA A 312 1.74 -5.34 -7.20
CA ALA A 312 1.38 -6.75 -7.32
C ALA A 312 1.58 -7.30 -8.75
N LEU A 313 1.29 -6.50 -9.79
CA LEU A 313 1.64 -6.83 -11.18
C LEU A 313 3.15 -6.96 -11.37
N THR A 314 3.93 -6.05 -10.79
CA THR A 314 5.39 -6.09 -10.81
C THR A 314 5.92 -7.34 -10.12
N HIS A 315 5.37 -7.70 -8.96
CA HIS A 315 5.75 -8.93 -8.23
C HIS A 315 5.47 -10.17 -9.08
N GLY A 316 4.26 -10.25 -9.70
CA GLY A 316 3.93 -11.32 -10.64
C GLY A 316 4.90 -11.40 -11.82
N GLY A 317 5.33 -10.23 -12.33
CA GLY A 317 6.36 -10.13 -13.37
C GLY A 317 7.71 -10.67 -12.92
N ILE A 318 8.19 -10.28 -11.75
CA ILE A 318 9.47 -10.74 -11.16
C ILE A 318 9.48 -12.26 -11.02
N GLU A 319 8.39 -12.85 -10.52
CA GLU A 319 8.28 -14.30 -10.33
C GLU A 319 8.25 -15.05 -11.66
N ASN A 320 7.57 -14.51 -12.69
CA ASN A 320 7.53 -15.07 -14.05
C ASN A 320 8.74 -14.72 -14.93
N GLY A 321 9.68 -13.91 -14.40
CA GLY A 321 10.89 -13.50 -15.10
C GLY A 321 10.65 -12.56 -16.28
N VAL A 322 9.58 -11.75 -16.23
CA VAL A 322 9.22 -10.77 -17.25
C VAL A 322 9.03 -9.38 -16.63
N SER A 323 9.20 -8.34 -17.43
CA SER A 323 8.75 -6.99 -17.08
C SER A 323 7.28 -6.83 -17.40
N VAL A 324 6.56 -6.04 -16.62
CA VAL A 324 5.16 -5.70 -16.88
C VAL A 324 5.08 -4.24 -17.30
N LYS A 325 4.53 -3.98 -18.48
CA LYS A 325 4.21 -2.64 -18.96
C LYS A 325 2.72 -2.40 -18.82
N ILE A 326 2.35 -1.39 -18.05
CA ILE A 326 0.96 -1.04 -17.82
C ILE A 326 0.52 -0.01 -18.84
N ARG A 327 -0.52 -0.34 -19.62
CA ARG A 327 -1.28 0.60 -20.42
C ARG A 327 -2.41 1.14 -19.56
N TRP A 328 -2.29 2.37 -19.13
CA TRP A 328 -3.31 3.08 -18.36
C TRP A 328 -4.46 3.46 -19.28
N VAL A 329 -5.66 2.98 -18.99
CA VAL A 329 -6.86 3.24 -19.80
C VAL A 329 -7.93 3.83 -18.90
N ASP A 330 -8.32 5.08 -19.21
CA ASP A 330 -9.45 5.71 -18.52
C ASP A 330 -10.74 5.02 -18.95
N SER A 331 -11.45 4.45 -18.00
CA SER A 331 -12.69 3.74 -18.25
C SER A 331 -13.79 4.62 -18.81
N GLU A 332 -13.78 5.95 -18.58
CA GLU A 332 -14.73 6.87 -19.18
C GLU A 332 -14.52 7.03 -20.70
N ALA A 333 -13.33 6.76 -21.19
CA ALA A 333 -12.98 6.87 -22.60
C ALA A 333 -13.20 5.56 -23.39
N VAL A 334 -13.66 4.49 -22.74
CA VAL A 334 -13.92 3.18 -23.39
C VAL A 334 -15.41 3.02 -23.65
N THR A 335 -15.75 2.59 -24.86
CA THR A 335 -17.11 2.21 -25.28
C THR A 335 -17.07 0.87 -26.01
N ASP A 336 -18.23 0.24 -26.24
CA ASP A 336 -18.29 -1.00 -27.00
C ASP A 336 -17.69 -0.84 -28.42
N GLU A 337 -17.88 0.32 -29.05
CA GLU A 337 -17.41 0.59 -30.41
C GLU A 337 -15.88 0.77 -30.47
N ASN A 338 -15.26 1.36 -29.43
CA ASN A 338 -13.83 1.67 -29.43
C ASN A 338 -12.97 0.74 -28.56
N ALA A 339 -13.57 -0.20 -27.85
CA ALA A 339 -12.84 -1.12 -26.96
C ALA A 339 -11.72 -1.85 -27.70
N HIS A 340 -11.96 -2.31 -28.93
CA HIS A 340 -10.93 -2.94 -29.76
C HIS A 340 -9.74 -1.98 -30.03
N GLU A 341 -9.99 -0.72 -30.36
CA GLU A 341 -8.92 0.26 -30.60
C GLU A 341 -8.09 0.50 -29.34
N LYS A 342 -8.77 0.66 -28.19
CA LYS A 342 -8.13 0.99 -26.90
C LYS A 342 -7.35 -0.17 -26.29
N LEU A 343 -7.80 -1.41 -26.52
CA LEU A 343 -7.31 -2.59 -25.84
C LEU A 343 -6.57 -3.58 -26.76
N SER A 344 -6.50 -3.32 -28.09
CA SER A 344 -5.77 -4.21 -28.99
C SER A 344 -4.27 -4.28 -28.66
N GLY A 345 -3.68 -5.46 -28.82
CA GLY A 345 -2.25 -5.69 -28.60
C GLY A 345 -1.82 -5.67 -27.13
N VAL A 346 -2.73 -5.87 -26.17
CA VAL A 346 -2.39 -6.19 -24.79
C VAL A 346 -2.49 -7.68 -24.55
N ASP A 347 -1.70 -8.17 -23.61
CA ASP A 347 -1.60 -9.58 -23.25
C ASP A 347 -2.55 -9.95 -22.09
N GLY A 348 -3.11 -8.94 -21.43
CA GLY A 348 -4.06 -9.09 -20.34
C GLY A 348 -4.82 -7.80 -20.05
N VAL A 349 -6.03 -7.94 -19.51
CA VAL A 349 -6.90 -6.84 -19.08
C VAL A 349 -7.15 -6.97 -17.58
N LEU A 350 -6.86 -5.90 -16.82
CA LEU A 350 -7.14 -5.80 -15.39
C LEU A 350 -8.12 -4.66 -15.15
N VAL A 351 -9.23 -4.94 -14.46
CA VAL A 351 -10.19 -3.93 -13.98
C VAL A 351 -10.11 -3.88 -12.45
N PRO A 352 -9.56 -2.79 -11.87
CA PRO A 352 -9.33 -2.66 -10.44
C PRO A 352 -10.59 -2.26 -9.68
N GLY A 353 -10.46 -2.16 -8.35
CA GLY A 353 -11.46 -1.60 -7.46
C GLY A 353 -11.77 -0.12 -7.70
N GLY A 354 -12.89 0.35 -7.17
CA GLY A 354 -13.31 1.74 -7.25
C GLY A 354 -14.72 1.94 -6.67
N PHE A 355 -15.13 3.20 -6.50
CA PHE A 355 -16.45 3.59 -6.00
C PHE A 355 -17.17 4.54 -6.94
N GLY A 356 -18.51 4.55 -6.88
CA GLY A 356 -19.38 5.42 -7.67
C GLY A 356 -19.56 4.96 -9.12
N ASP A 357 -20.41 5.66 -9.86
CA ASP A 357 -20.96 5.27 -11.17
C ASP A 357 -20.10 5.69 -12.37
N ARG A 358 -19.12 6.54 -12.16
CA ARG A 358 -18.25 7.08 -13.22
C ARG A 358 -17.47 5.95 -13.93
N GLY A 359 -17.50 5.92 -15.27
CA GLY A 359 -16.69 5.01 -16.09
C GLY A 359 -17.06 3.52 -16.04
N ILE A 360 -18.23 3.16 -15.48
CA ILE A 360 -18.68 1.77 -15.30
C ILE A 360 -18.94 1.10 -16.65
N GLU A 361 -19.62 1.78 -17.57
CA GLU A 361 -19.95 1.20 -18.87
C GLU A 361 -18.67 0.87 -19.66
N GLY A 362 -17.63 1.70 -19.56
CA GLY A 362 -16.35 1.40 -20.17
C GLY A 362 -15.60 0.23 -19.52
N MET A 363 -15.77 0.03 -18.21
CA MET A 363 -15.26 -1.18 -17.54
C MET A 363 -15.98 -2.43 -18.03
N ILE A 364 -17.31 -2.37 -18.19
CA ILE A 364 -18.13 -3.48 -18.72
C ILE A 364 -17.71 -3.80 -20.17
N ALA A 365 -17.52 -2.76 -21.01
CA ALA A 365 -17.02 -2.93 -22.38
C ALA A 365 -15.62 -3.58 -22.42
N ALA A 366 -14.73 -3.21 -21.49
CA ALA A 366 -13.40 -3.84 -21.39
C ALA A 366 -13.47 -5.31 -20.96
N VAL A 367 -14.37 -5.67 -20.04
CA VAL A 367 -14.64 -7.07 -19.65
C VAL A 367 -15.14 -7.86 -20.84
N ARG A 368 -16.13 -7.30 -21.57
CA ARG A 368 -16.68 -7.92 -22.78
C ARG A 368 -15.60 -8.16 -23.83
N TYR A 369 -14.77 -7.15 -24.10
CA TYR A 369 -13.65 -7.27 -25.02
C TYR A 369 -12.71 -8.42 -24.63
N ALA A 370 -12.30 -8.49 -23.37
CA ALA A 370 -11.42 -9.55 -22.88
C ALA A 370 -12.06 -10.93 -23.02
N ARG A 371 -13.35 -11.09 -22.66
CA ARG A 371 -14.08 -12.36 -22.77
C ARG A 371 -14.21 -12.83 -24.21
N GLU A 372 -14.64 -11.95 -25.13
CA GLU A 372 -14.88 -12.29 -26.53
C GLU A 372 -13.60 -12.60 -27.30
N ASN A 373 -12.50 -11.90 -26.99
CA ASN A 373 -11.21 -12.09 -27.64
C ASN A 373 -10.29 -13.09 -26.91
N LYS A 374 -10.79 -13.74 -25.82
CA LYS A 374 -10.04 -14.72 -25.03
C LYS A 374 -8.73 -14.19 -24.43
N ILE A 375 -8.68 -12.88 -24.16
CA ILE A 375 -7.53 -12.22 -23.51
C ILE A 375 -7.64 -12.43 -22.00
N PRO A 376 -6.59 -12.89 -21.31
CA PRO A 376 -6.56 -13.04 -19.86
C PRO A 376 -7.16 -11.83 -19.13
N PHE A 377 -8.12 -12.09 -18.22
CA PHE A 377 -8.88 -11.05 -17.51
C PHE A 377 -8.77 -11.20 -16.00
N PHE A 378 -8.50 -10.10 -15.32
CA PHE A 378 -8.52 -10.03 -13.86
C PHE A 378 -9.41 -8.87 -13.37
N GLY A 379 -10.48 -9.21 -12.64
CA GLY A 379 -11.39 -8.23 -12.03
C GLY A 379 -11.24 -8.19 -10.52
N ILE A 380 -10.92 -7.03 -9.94
CA ILE A 380 -10.74 -6.86 -8.50
C ILE A 380 -11.87 -6.00 -7.94
N CYS A 381 -12.58 -6.46 -6.93
CA CYS A 381 -13.66 -5.77 -6.22
C CYS A 381 -14.73 -5.26 -7.22
N LEU A 382 -14.73 -3.99 -7.57
CA LEU A 382 -15.59 -3.44 -8.62
C LEU A 382 -15.40 -4.16 -9.95
N GLY A 383 -14.18 -4.57 -10.29
CA GLY A 383 -13.89 -5.32 -11.54
C GLY A 383 -14.60 -6.67 -11.61
N MET A 384 -14.70 -7.39 -10.50
CA MET A 384 -15.53 -8.59 -10.41
C MET A 384 -17.01 -8.26 -10.62
N GLN A 385 -17.50 -7.19 -9.97
CA GLN A 385 -18.90 -6.76 -10.13
C GLN A 385 -19.22 -6.41 -11.59
N MET A 386 -18.30 -5.76 -12.30
CA MET A 386 -18.44 -5.47 -13.73
C MET A 386 -18.49 -6.75 -14.58
N ALA A 387 -17.71 -7.77 -14.22
CA ALA A 387 -17.75 -9.07 -14.89
C ALA A 387 -19.10 -9.79 -14.68
N VAL A 388 -19.70 -9.67 -13.52
CA VAL A 388 -21.03 -10.21 -13.22
C VAL A 388 -22.11 -9.47 -14.02
N ILE A 389 -22.06 -8.13 -14.08
CA ILE A 389 -23.00 -7.32 -14.84
C ILE A 389 -22.86 -7.59 -16.35
N GLU A 390 -21.64 -7.68 -16.87
CA GLU A 390 -21.37 -8.02 -18.27
C GLU A 390 -22.00 -9.37 -18.63
N THR A 391 -21.77 -10.38 -17.81
CA THR A 391 -22.33 -11.71 -18.01
C THR A 391 -23.87 -11.68 -17.99
N ALA A 392 -24.48 -10.96 -17.06
CA ALA A 392 -25.93 -10.83 -16.97
C ALA A 392 -26.52 -10.17 -18.22
N ARG A 393 -25.91 -9.08 -18.70
CA ARG A 393 -26.40 -8.34 -19.88
C ARG A 393 -26.25 -9.12 -21.17
N HIS A 394 -25.06 -9.65 -21.43
CA HIS A 394 -24.72 -10.19 -22.76
C HIS A 394 -24.94 -11.70 -22.91
N LEU A 395 -24.98 -12.43 -21.80
CA LEU A 395 -25.16 -13.90 -21.87
C LEU A 395 -26.48 -14.37 -21.26
N CYS A 396 -27.06 -13.66 -20.29
CA CYS A 396 -28.33 -14.04 -19.66
C CYS A 396 -29.53 -13.23 -20.19
N GLY A 397 -29.33 -12.28 -21.12
CA GLY A 397 -30.40 -11.46 -21.69
C GLY A 397 -31.04 -10.44 -20.73
N MET A 398 -30.34 -10.08 -19.66
CA MET A 398 -30.76 -9.09 -18.66
C MET A 398 -30.22 -7.70 -19.03
N GLU A 399 -30.73 -7.11 -20.11
CA GLU A 399 -30.17 -5.88 -20.71
C GLU A 399 -30.02 -4.70 -19.71
N ASP A 400 -30.91 -4.60 -18.70
CA ASP A 400 -30.88 -3.57 -17.66
C ASP A 400 -30.14 -4.01 -16.38
N ALA A 401 -29.41 -5.14 -16.41
CA ALA A 401 -28.64 -5.59 -15.24
C ALA A 401 -27.63 -4.53 -14.80
N GLN A 402 -27.63 -4.25 -13.48
CA GLN A 402 -26.79 -3.21 -12.90
C GLN A 402 -26.50 -3.52 -11.42
N SER A 403 -25.60 -2.72 -10.82
CA SER A 403 -25.45 -2.66 -9.38
C SER A 403 -26.53 -1.78 -8.75
N GLY A 404 -27.06 -2.22 -7.60
CA GLY A 404 -27.92 -1.39 -6.75
C GLY A 404 -27.23 -0.14 -6.20
N GLU A 405 -25.90 -0.04 -6.31
CA GLU A 405 -25.14 1.19 -6.00
C GLU A 405 -25.44 2.30 -7.02
N PHE A 406 -25.58 1.94 -8.29
CA PHE A 406 -25.66 2.90 -9.41
C PHE A 406 -27.07 3.10 -9.92
N SER A 407 -27.95 2.10 -9.77
CA SER A 407 -29.35 2.18 -10.18
C SER A 407 -30.25 1.53 -9.16
N GLN A 408 -31.12 2.35 -8.56
CA GLN A 408 -32.19 1.85 -7.66
C GLN A 408 -33.44 1.38 -8.40
N THR A 409 -33.50 1.57 -9.73
CA THR A 409 -34.66 1.28 -10.56
C THR A 409 -34.48 0.08 -11.50
N THR A 410 -33.29 -0.52 -11.54
CA THR A 410 -33.06 -1.72 -12.35
C THR A 410 -33.91 -2.88 -11.87
N ARG A 411 -34.43 -3.65 -12.81
CA ARG A 411 -35.19 -4.91 -12.52
C ARG A 411 -34.24 -6.08 -12.21
N HIS A 412 -32.97 -5.96 -12.60
CA HIS A 412 -31.96 -7.00 -12.40
C HIS A 412 -30.75 -6.43 -11.62
N PRO A 413 -30.92 -6.14 -10.30
CA PRO A 413 -29.82 -5.71 -9.45
C PRO A 413 -28.92 -6.92 -9.12
N VAL A 414 -28.09 -7.34 -10.09
CA VAL A 414 -27.21 -8.52 -9.96
C VAL A 414 -26.06 -8.29 -8.95
N ILE A 415 -25.83 -7.04 -8.58
CA ILE A 415 -24.99 -6.62 -7.45
C ILE A 415 -25.89 -5.83 -6.49
N ALA A 416 -25.89 -6.20 -5.22
CA ALA A 416 -26.78 -5.64 -4.20
C ALA A 416 -26.01 -5.21 -2.93
N LEU A 417 -26.64 -4.31 -2.18
CA LEU A 417 -26.14 -3.90 -0.86
C LEU A 417 -26.16 -5.10 0.11
N MET A 418 -25.08 -5.28 0.86
CA MET A 418 -25.02 -6.31 1.90
C MET A 418 -26.10 -6.06 2.98
N PRO A 419 -26.76 -7.11 3.51
CA PRO A 419 -27.83 -6.96 4.48
C PRO A 419 -27.43 -6.20 5.75
N ASP A 420 -26.20 -6.35 6.21
CA ASP A 420 -25.63 -5.67 7.38
C ASP A 420 -25.23 -4.20 7.09
N GLN A 421 -25.25 -3.79 5.83
CA GLN A 421 -25.00 -2.40 5.41
C GLN A 421 -26.29 -1.57 5.29
N VAL A 422 -27.45 -2.20 5.45
CA VAL A 422 -28.73 -1.49 5.37
C VAL A 422 -28.91 -0.58 6.59
N GLY A 423 -29.12 0.73 6.35
CA GLY A 423 -29.30 1.73 7.42
C GLY A 423 -28.00 2.33 7.98
N VAL A 424 -26.85 1.94 7.48
CA VAL A 424 -25.55 2.53 7.87
C VAL A 424 -25.42 3.93 7.29
N THR A 425 -25.34 4.95 8.15
CA THR A 425 -25.22 6.36 7.78
C THR A 425 -23.77 6.86 7.75
N ALA A 426 -22.92 6.35 8.63
CA ALA A 426 -21.50 6.67 8.65
C ALA A 426 -20.79 6.01 7.45
N LYS A 427 -19.92 6.76 6.74
CA LYS A 427 -19.25 6.26 5.54
C LYS A 427 -17.87 5.66 5.83
N GLY A 428 -17.11 6.20 6.78
CA GLY A 428 -15.78 5.69 7.15
C GLY A 428 -15.88 4.50 8.12
N GLY A 429 -14.98 3.50 7.97
CA GLY A 429 -14.84 2.37 8.88
C GLY A 429 -16.05 1.43 9.01
N THR A 430 -17.01 1.49 8.08
CA THR A 430 -18.28 0.74 8.21
C THR A 430 -18.53 -0.26 7.09
N MET A 431 -17.63 -0.38 6.12
CA MET A 431 -17.67 -1.39 5.06
C MET A 431 -17.28 -2.78 5.60
N ARG A 432 -17.43 -3.81 4.79
CA ARG A 432 -16.75 -5.08 5.04
C ARG A 432 -15.26 -4.85 4.82
N LEU A 433 -14.49 -4.88 5.90
CA LEU A 433 -13.08 -4.50 5.95
C LEU A 433 -12.22 -5.62 6.53
N GLY A 434 -10.96 -5.68 6.06
CA GLY A 434 -9.94 -6.57 6.60
C GLY A 434 -10.00 -7.99 6.07
N SER A 435 -9.24 -8.88 6.71
CA SER A 435 -9.06 -10.26 6.29
C SER A 435 -10.29 -11.10 6.60
N CYS A 436 -10.94 -11.63 5.55
CA CYS A 436 -12.08 -12.51 5.68
C CYS A 436 -11.78 -13.88 5.05
N PRO A 437 -12.25 -14.97 5.67
CA PRO A 437 -12.06 -16.31 5.14
C PRO A 437 -12.93 -16.56 3.89
N CYS A 438 -12.38 -17.29 2.93
CA CYS A 438 -13.07 -17.74 1.72
C CYS A 438 -12.76 -19.22 1.48
N ARG A 439 -13.78 -20.00 1.12
CA ARG A 439 -13.66 -21.40 0.72
C ARG A 439 -13.69 -21.50 -0.79
N VAL A 440 -12.63 -22.06 -1.37
CA VAL A 440 -12.50 -22.34 -2.80
C VAL A 440 -13.35 -23.56 -3.17
N ALA A 441 -14.07 -23.49 -4.28
CA ALA A 441 -15.12 -24.45 -4.64
C ALA A 441 -14.60 -25.83 -5.07
N GLY A 442 -13.35 -25.93 -5.59
CA GLY A 442 -12.77 -27.19 -6.01
C GLY A 442 -11.41 -27.06 -6.66
N GLU A 443 -10.72 -28.20 -6.80
CA GLU A 443 -9.34 -28.28 -7.29
C GLU A 443 -9.19 -27.98 -8.80
N ASP A 444 -10.27 -27.98 -9.54
CA ASP A 444 -10.31 -27.70 -10.98
C ASP A 444 -10.41 -26.21 -11.32
N THR A 445 -10.56 -25.34 -10.32
CA THR A 445 -10.62 -23.88 -10.47
C THR A 445 -9.25 -23.26 -10.73
N PHE A 446 -9.20 -22.11 -11.41
CA PHE A 446 -7.98 -21.29 -11.53
C PHE A 446 -7.47 -20.85 -10.16
N THR A 447 -8.41 -20.48 -9.28
CA THR A 447 -8.10 -20.07 -7.90
C THR A 447 -7.39 -21.18 -7.12
N TYR A 448 -7.90 -22.42 -7.15
CA TYR A 448 -7.21 -23.52 -6.45
C TYR A 448 -5.81 -23.79 -7.03
N LYS A 449 -5.68 -23.78 -8.35
CA LYS A 449 -4.37 -23.96 -9.01
C LYS A 449 -3.38 -22.87 -8.58
N ALA A 450 -3.84 -21.64 -8.40
CA ALA A 450 -3.01 -20.53 -7.94
C ALA A 450 -2.60 -20.67 -6.47
N TYR A 451 -3.55 -20.91 -5.55
CA TYR A 451 -3.29 -20.95 -4.11
C TYR A 451 -2.78 -22.29 -3.59
N GLY A 452 -3.18 -23.41 -4.22
CA GLY A 452 -2.92 -24.77 -3.73
C GLY A 452 -3.68 -25.10 -2.43
N SER A 453 -4.75 -24.38 -2.11
CA SER A 453 -5.54 -24.53 -0.89
C SER A 453 -7.03 -24.32 -1.15
N LEU A 454 -7.88 -25.07 -0.43
CA LEU A 454 -9.33 -24.89 -0.42
C LEU A 454 -9.79 -23.80 0.56
N GLU A 455 -8.94 -23.40 1.51
CA GLU A 455 -9.25 -22.33 2.46
C GLU A 455 -8.22 -21.23 2.32
N ILE A 456 -8.70 -20.01 2.08
CA ILE A 456 -7.90 -18.80 1.92
C ILE A 456 -8.52 -17.69 2.77
N ALA A 457 -7.76 -16.63 3.03
CA ALA A 457 -8.26 -15.44 3.70
C ALA A 457 -7.67 -14.21 3.03
N GLU A 458 -8.54 -13.28 2.63
CA GLU A 458 -8.15 -12.11 1.84
C GLU A 458 -8.78 -10.83 2.40
N ARG A 459 -8.16 -9.68 2.10
CA ARG A 459 -8.60 -8.37 2.60
C ARG A 459 -9.73 -7.80 1.75
N HIS A 460 -10.76 -7.31 2.40
CA HIS A 460 -11.97 -6.73 1.79
C HIS A 460 -12.06 -5.23 2.05
N ARG A 461 -12.72 -4.53 1.12
CA ARG A 461 -13.12 -3.12 1.25
C ARG A 461 -14.31 -2.83 0.34
N HIS A 462 -15.52 -3.26 0.73
CA HIS A 462 -16.73 -3.07 -0.09
C HIS A 462 -18.02 -3.08 0.73
N ARG A 463 -19.13 -2.55 0.16
CA ARG A 463 -20.49 -2.56 0.70
C ARG A 463 -21.45 -3.39 -0.14
N TYR A 464 -21.18 -3.49 -1.43
CA TYR A 464 -22.00 -4.19 -2.42
C TYR A 464 -21.35 -5.52 -2.79
N GLU A 465 -22.19 -6.48 -3.12
CA GLU A 465 -21.76 -7.83 -3.42
C GLU A 465 -22.68 -8.51 -4.44
N PHE A 466 -22.28 -9.69 -4.89
CA PHE A 466 -23.07 -10.57 -5.78
C PHE A 466 -24.45 -10.87 -5.18
N ASN A 467 -25.52 -10.62 -5.96
CA ASN A 467 -26.88 -10.90 -5.52
C ASN A 467 -27.28 -12.35 -5.82
N ASN A 468 -27.44 -13.15 -4.77
CA ASN A 468 -27.79 -14.58 -4.87
C ASN A 468 -29.12 -14.87 -5.55
N GLN A 469 -30.03 -13.89 -5.70
CA GLN A 469 -31.29 -14.06 -6.45
C GLN A 469 -31.04 -14.39 -7.93
N PHE A 470 -29.90 -13.98 -8.48
CA PHE A 470 -29.51 -14.20 -9.87
C PHE A 470 -28.51 -15.35 -10.04
N ARG A 471 -28.17 -16.06 -8.95
CA ARG A 471 -27.13 -17.10 -8.93
C ARG A 471 -27.33 -18.18 -9.98
N GLU A 472 -28.53 -18.74 -10.05
CA GLU A 472 -28.88 -19.81 -11.01
C GLU A 472 -28.70 -19.35 -12.47
N ALA A 473 -29.25 -18.20 -12.83
CA ALA A 473 -29.15 -17.65 -14.18
C ALA A 473 -27.70 -17.35 -14.59
N LEU A 474 -26.91 -16.75 -13.69
CA LEU A 474 -25.51 -16.40 -13.96
C LEU A 474 -24.60 -17.63 -14.08
N VAL A 475 -24.91 -18.72 -13.38
CA VAL A 475 -24.16 -19.99 -13.47
C VAL A 475 -24.62 -20.81 -14.69
N GLU A 476 -25.91 -21.10 -14.81
CA GLU A 476 -26.41 -22.02 -15.81
C GLU A 476 -26.44 -21.42 -17.22
N THR A 477 -26.93 -20.19 -17.36
CA THR A 477 -27.00 -19.50 -18.65
C THR A 477 -25.75 -18.68 -18.92
N GLY A 478 -25.27 -17.96 -17.91
CA GLY A 478 -24.10 -17.07 -18.01
C GLY A 478 -22.76 -17.79 -18.06
N GLY A 479 -22.70 -19.05 -17.61
CA GLY A 479 -21.49 -19.88 -17.61
C GLY A 479 -20.44 -19.42 -16.60
N LEU A 480 -20.84 -18.66 -15.54
CA LEU A 480 -19.94 -18.34 -14.44
C LEU A 480 -19.76 -19.54 -13.52
N THR A 481 -18.55 -19.78 -13.09
CA THR A 481 -18.23 -20.67 -11.99
C THR A 481 -18.06 -19.84 -10.72
N LEU A 482 -18.81 -20.16 -9.66
CA LEU A 482 -18.60 -19.55 -8.34
C LEU A 482 -17.44 -20.27 -7.66
N ALA A 483 -16.23 -19.78 -7.89
CA ALA A 483 -15.00 -20.45 -7.51
C ALA A 483 -14.61 -20.22 -6.05
N GLY A 484 -15.19 -19.22 -5.38
CA GLY A 484 -14.97 -18.95 -3.97
C GLY A 484 -16.23 -18.42 -3.29
N LEU A 485 -16.48 -18.91 -2.08
CA LEU A 485 -17.62 -18.53 -1.25
C LEU A 485 -17.16 -18.22 0.19
N SER A 486 -17.92 -17.39 0.89
CA SER A 486 -17.78 -17.28 2.36
C SER A 486 -18.01 -18.66 3.01
N PRO A 487 -17.46 -18.93 4.22
CA PRO A 487 -17.58 -20.24 4.87
C PRO A 487 -19.03 -20.71 5.07
N ASP A 488 -19.97 -19.79 5.21
CA ASP A 488 -21.41 -20.07 5.32
C ASP A 488 -22.12 -20.21 3.94
N GLY A 489 -21.37 -20.02 2.83
CA GLY A 489 -21.86 -20.16 1.46
C GLY A 489 -22.76 -19.02 0.96
N ARG A 490 -22.95 -17.97 1.76
CA ARG A 490 -23.86 -16.85 1.43
C ARG A 490 -23.26 -15.81 0.50
N LEU A 491 -21.96 -15.50 0.66
CA LEU A 491 -21.29 -14.48 -0.12
C LEU A 491 -20.46 -15.13 -1.23
N VAL A 492 -20.56 -14.59 -2.44
CA VAL A 492 -19.75 -15.00 -3.58
C VAL A 492 -18.50 -14.13 -3.61
N GLU A 493 -17.37 -14.74 -3.35
CA GLU A 493 -16.08 -14.06 -3.23
C GLU A 493 -15.26 -14.11 -4.53
N ILE A 494 -15.46 -15.17 -5.34
CA ILE A 494 -14.68 -15.41 -6.55
C ILE A 494 -15.60 -15.95 -7.65
N VAL A 495 -15.50 -15.36 -8.84
CA VAL A 495 -16.12 -15.87 -10.06
C VAL A 495 -15.06 -16.18 -11.10
N GLU A 496 -15.27 -17.26 -11.89
CA GLU A 496 -14.38 -17.69 -12.96
C GLU A 496 -15.18 -18.07 -14.20
N ARG A 497 -14.50 -18.09 -15.36
CA ARG A 497 -15.01 -18.69 -16.59
C ARG A 497 -14.08 -19.80 -17.06
N ARG A 498 -14.58 -21.04 -17.05
CA ARG A 498 -13.81 -22.24 -17.44
C ARG A 498 -13.55 -22.33 -18.95
N ASP A 499 -14.40 -21.70 -19.76
CA ASP A 499 -14.29 -21.64 -21.22
C ASP A 499 -13.28 -20.56 -21.69
N HIS A 500 -12.51 -19.99 -20.76
CA HIS A 500 -11.55 -18.92 -21.03
C HIS A 500 -10.13 -19.35 -20.62
N PRO A 501 -9.07 -18.88 -21.30
CA PRO A 501 -7.69 -19.20 -20.93
C PRO A 501 -7.37 -18.84 -19.47
N TRP A 502 -7.79 -17.66 -19.04
CA TRP A 502 -7.75 -17.23 -17.65
C TRP A 502 -8.74 -16.06 -17.45
N PHE A 503 -9.77 -16.27 -16.66
CA PHE A 503 -10.78 -15.25 -16.35
C PHE A 503 -11.19 -15.41 -14.90
N VAL A 504 -10.73 -14.48 -14.06
CA VAL A 504 -10.96 -14.50 -12.62
C VAL A 504 -11.45 -13.13 -12.17
N GLY A 505 -12.52 -13.09 -11.40
CA GLY A 505 -13.01 -11.91 -10.69
C GLY A 505 -13.07 -12.22 -9.21
N VAL A 506 -12.54 -11.31 -8.39
CA VAL A 506 -12.52 -11.45 -6.92
C VAL A 506 -13.12 -10.23 -6.23
N GLN A 507 -13.93 -10.45 -5.17
CA GLN A 507 -14.56 -9.36 -4.41
C GLN A 507 -13.58 -8.68 -3.44
N PHE A 508 -12.57 -9.41 -3.01
CA PHE A 508 -11.50 -8.94 -2.14
C PHE A 508 -10.38 -8.23 -2.92
N HIS A 509 -9.37 -7.74 -2.20
CA HIS A 509 -8.22 -6.97 -2.70
C HIS A 509 -6.91 -7.76 -2.55
N PRO A 510 -6.58 -8.69 -3.49
CA PRO A 510 -5.38 -9.51 -3.39
C PRO A 510 -4.09 -8.71 -3.53
N GLU A 511 -4.14 -7.54 -4.16
CA GLU A 511 -3.00 -6.62 -4.29
C GLU A 511 -2.41 -6.20 -2.94
N LEU A 512 -3.24 -6.10 -1.91
CA LEU A 512 -2.82 -5.67 -0.57
C LEU A 512 -1.93 -6.70 0.15
N LYS A 513 -1.95 -7.96 -0.28
CA LYS A 513 -1.14 -9.05 0.33
C LYS A 513 0.06 -9.48 -0.52
N SER A 514 0.26 -8.86 -1.69
CA SER A 514 1.39 -9.18 -2.56
C SER A 514 2.73 -8.67 -2.00
N ARG A 515 3.79 -9.47 -2.14
CA ARG A 515 5.15 -9.17 -1.68
C ARG A 515 6.16 -9.35 -2.83
N PRO A 516 7.27 -8.60 -2.87
CA PRO A 516 8.25 -8.71 -3.96
C PRO A 516 8.98 -10.06 -3.98
N ASN A 517 9.17 -10.68 -2.82
CA ASN A 517 9.77 -12.00 -2.66
C ASN A 517 8.74 -13.15 -2.69
N LYS A 518 7.44 -12.82 -2.64
CA LYS A 518 6.34 -13.78 -2.69
C LYS A 518 5.13 -13.12 -3.36
N ALA A 519 5.11 -13.13 -4.68
CA ALA A 519 3.99 -12.57 -5.44
C ALA A 519 2.66 -13.22 -5.03
N HIS A 520 1.60 -12.42 -4.95
CA HIS A 520 0.27 -12.96 -4.68
C HIS A 520 -0.12 -13.98 -5.77
N PRO A 521 -0.61 -15.17 -5.43
CA PRO A 521 -0.83 -16.27 -6.38
C PRO A 521 -1.67 -15.88 -7.59
N LEU A 522 -2.74 -15.12 -7.43
CA LEU A 522 -3.59 -14.70 -8.53
C LEU A 522 -2.88 -13.73 -9.49
N PHE A 523 -2.03 -12.82 -8.99
CA PHE A 523 -1.23 -11.95 -9.85
C PHE A 523 -0.12 -12.71 -10.58
N ARG A 524 0.53 -13.68 -9.90
CA ARG A 524 1.51 -14.55 -10.52
C ARG A 524 0.91 -15.31 -11.71
N ASP A 525 -0.24 -15.93 -11.50
CA ASP A 525 -0.88 -16.79 -12.52
C ASP A 525 -1.54 -15.96 -13.62
N PHE A 526 -2.08 -14.77 -13.31
CA PHE A 526 -2.56 -13.82 -14.32
C PHE A 526 -1.41 -13.40 -15.27
N ILE A 527 -0.25 -13.05 -14.74
CA ILE A 527 0.93 -12.70 -15.56
C ILE A 527 1.45 -13.93 -16.33
N SER A 528 1.40 -15.14 -15.75
CA SER A 528 1.74 -16.37 -16.46
C SER A 528 0.82 -16.58 -17.66
N ALA A 529 -0.49 -16.46 -17.48
CA ALA A 529 -1.46 -16.59 -18.56
C ALA A 529 -1.29 -15.53 -19.67
N ALA A 530 -1.02 -14.27 -19.27
CA ALA A 530 -0.74 -13.19 -20.21
C ALA A 530 0.54 -13.43 -21.02
N LYS A 531 1.57 -14.00 -20.41
CA LYS A 531 2.81 -14.40 -21.09
C LYS A 531 2.61 -15.55 -22.08
N GLU A 532 1.74 -16.51 -21.75
CA GLU A 532 1.41 -17.63 -22.63
C GLU A 532 0.59 -17.17 -23.86
N ASP A 533 -0.26 -16.17 -23.70
CA ASP A 533 -1.06 -15.60 -24.79
C ASP A 533 -0.21 -14.97 -25.89
N GLN A 534 0.91 -14.35 -25.54
CA GLN A 534 1.89 -13.79 -26.51
C GLN A 534 2.45 -14.86 -27.47
N ASN A 535 2.43 -16.14 -27.09
CA ASN A 535 2.97 -17.23 -27.89
C ASN A 535 1.91 -17.90 -28.75
N ARG A 536 0.64 -17.45 -28.71
CA ARG A 536 -0.48 -17.92 -29.52
C ARG A 536 -0.67 -17.02 -30.74
#